data_47ae9d9a93ad96f44181ef1642f26718
#
_entry.id   47ae9d9a93ad96f44181ef1642f26718
#
_cell.length_a   1.000
_cell.length_b   1.000
_cell.length_c   1.000
_cell.angle_alpha   90.00
_cell.angle_beta   90.00
_cell.angle_gamma   90.00
#
_symmetry.space_group_name_H-M   'P 1'
#
loop_
_entity.id
_entity.type
_entity.pdbx_description
1 polymer ?
#
loop_
_entity_poly.entity_id
_entity_poly.type
_entity_poly.pdbx_seq_one_letter_code
_entity_poly.pdbx_strand_id
1 'polypeptide(L)'
;MEEGVSFVMADIPGIIEGAADGAGLGHDFLRHIDRCRLLIHVVDVSGSEGRDPVEDFETINAELKQYSPELASRKMIVAANKTDIMADPALLDKFRAHVEGLGLELFEISAAAHQGTRELVKKAAQELAQLPPVAVYEPTYVERPPEVDTSGEVSIEKYDDTWVVEASWLQHLMANVNFGDYESRNWFDRKLRESGLFDRLEAMGIQDGDIVSLYDLEFEYQR
;
A
#
# COMPACT_ATOMS: atom_id res chain seq x y z
N MET A 1 -5.18 -7.44 23.52
CA MET A 1 -4.28 -6.27 23.55
C MET A 1 -4.58 -5.54 24.83
N GLU A 2 -3.59 -5.00 25.48
CA GLU A 2 -3.81 -4.05 26.58
C GLU A 2 -4.51 -2.82 26.04
N GLU A 3 -5.46 -2.28 26.77
CA GLU A 3 -6.20 -1.09 26.35
C GLU A 3 -5.23 0.05 26.04
N GLY A 4 -5.29 0.60 24.83
CA GLY A 4 -4.52 1.78 24.42
C GLY A 4 -3.28 1.52 23.54
N VAL A 5 -2.94 0.27 23.21
CA VAL A 5 -1.85 -0.03 22.26
C VAL A 5 -2.42 -0.32 20.87
N SER A 6 -2.03 0.49 19.88
CA SER A 6 -2.39 0.28 18.47
C SER A 6 -1.15 0.43 17.58
N PHE A 7 -1.10 -0.34 16.50
CA PHE A 7 -0.10 -0.22 15.46
C PHE A 7 -0.69 -0.61 14.10
N VAL A 8 -0.06 -0.18 13.03
CA VAL A 8 -0.45 -0.52 11.65
C VAL A 8 0.33 -1.74 11.21
N MET A 9 -0.37 -2.72 10.66
CA MET A 9 0.20 -3.88 9.98
C MET A 9 -0.13 -3.77 8.50
N ALA A 10 0.88 -3.88 7.65
CA ALA A 10 0.72 -3.88 6.20
C ALA A 10 1.07 -5.26 5.66
N ASP A 11 0.24 -5.76 4.75
CA ASP A 11 0.58 -6.92 3.93
C ASP A 11 1.59 -6.52 2.85
N ILE A 12 2.58 -7.39 2.60
CA ILE A 12 3.58 -7.21 1.55
C ILE A 12 3.31 -8.28 0.48
N PRO A 13 2.34 -8.05 -0.42
CA PRO A 13 2.04 -9.00 -1.47
C PRO A 13 3.17 -9.04 -2.50
N GLY A 14 3.50 -10.22 -3.01
CA GLY A 14 4.34 -10.36 -4.20
C GLY A 14 5.86 -10.33 -3.98
N ILE A 15 6.35 -10.52 -2.75
CA ILE A 15 7.70 -11.05 -2.56
C ILE A 15 7.64 -12.56 -2.85
N ILE A 16 7.16 -12.95 -4.02
CA ILE A 16 7.08 -14.34 -4.47
C ILE A 16 7.43 -14.33 -5.94
N GLU A 17 8.50 -15.04 -6.30
CA GLU A 17 8.94 -15.40 -7.65
C GLU A 17 8.86 -14.26 -8.69
N GLY A 18 9.93 -13.49 -8.88
CA GLY A 18 10.08 -12.53 -9.97
C GLY A 18 9.86 -11.05 -9.64
N ALA A 19 9.68 -10.64 -8.40
CA ALA A 19 9.56 -9.23 -8.02
C ALA A 19 10.84 -8.40 -8.33
N ALA A 20 11.99 -9.06 -8.45
CA ALA A 20 13.25 -8.45 -8.83
C ALA A 20 13.32 -8.04 -10.31
N ASP A 21 12.46 -8.58 -11.17
CA ASP A 21 12.46 -8.32 -12.62
C ASP A 21 11.60 -7.12 -13.05
N GLY A 22 11.15 -6.28 -12.10
CA GLY A 22 10.61 -4.95 -12.39
C GLY A 22 9.17 -4.90 -12.88
N ALA A 23 8.42 -5.98 -12.84
CA ALA A 23 7.03 -5.99 -13.26
C ALA A 23 6.08 -5.93 -12.05
N GLY A 24 5.82 -4.75 -11.50
CA GLY A 24 4.51 -4.55 -10.91
C GLY A 24 4.35 -4.10 -9.46
N LEU A 25 5.40 -3.83 -8.69
CA LEU A 25 5.22 -3.15 -7.40
C LEU A 25 5.68 -1.70 -7.55
N GLY A 26 4.71 -0.78 -7.67
CA GLY A 26 5.00 0.64 -7.86
C GLY A 26 5.84 1.25 -6.73
N HIS A 27 6.57 2.33 -7.06
CA HIS A 27 7.40 3.08 -6.11
C HIS A 27 6.68 3.49 -4.81
N ASP A 28 5.36 3.60 -4.82
CA ASP A 28 4.56 3.96 -3.65
C ASP A 28 4.42 2.81 -2.65
N PHE A 29 4.32 1.57 -3.13
CA PHE A 29 4.33 0.38 -2.27
C PHE A 29 5.67 0.25 -1.51
N LEU A 30 6.77 0.56 -2.19
CA LEU A 30 8.12 0.52 -1.63
C LEU A 30 8.29 1.51 -0.48
N ARG A 31 7.69 2.71 -0.57
CA ARG A 31 7.70 3.71 0.52
C ARG A 31 6.98 3.24 1.77
N HIS A 32 5.94 2.41 1.63
CA HIS A 32 5.23 1.87 2.80
C HIS A 32 6.05 0.80 3.51
N ILE A 33 6.77 -0.04 2.76
CA ILE A 33 7.67 -1.06 3.32
C ILE A 33 8.86 -0.43 4.05
N ASP A 34 9.41 0.64 3.52
CA ASP A 34 10.53 1.35 4.14
C ASP A 34 10.20 1.92 5.53
N ARG A 35 8.92 2.07 5.84
CA ARG A 35 8.45 2.49 7.16
C ARG A 35 8.22 1.35 8.15
N CYS A 36 8.30 0.09 7.72
CA CYS A 36 8.15 -1.06 8.62
C CYS A 36 9.35 -1.14 9.58
N ARG A 37 9.11 -1.19 10.87
CA ARG A 37 10.16 -1.33 11.90
C ARG A 37 10.40 -2.78 12.30
N LEU A 38 9.42 -3.62 12.07
CA LEU A 38 9.38 -5.03 12.42
C LEU A 38 8.79 -5.80 11.26
N LEU A 39 9.36 -6.95 10.93
CA LEU A 39 8.85 -7.88 9.95
C LEU A 39 8.21 -9.08 10.63
N ILE A 40 7.11 -9.56 10.11
CA ILE A 40 6.52 -10.85 10.45
C ILE A 40 6.59 -11.71 9.20
N HIS A 41 7.50 -12.70 9.20
CA HIS A 41 7.62 -13.64 8.10
C HIS A 41 6.68 -14.82 8.34
N VAL A 42 5.65 -14.94 7.52
CA VAL A 42 4.63 -15.99 7.63
C VAL A 42 4.96 -17.11 6.65
N VAL A 43 5.14 -18.32 7.16
CA VAL A 43 5.52 -19.51 6.37
C VAL A 43 4.46 -20.58 6.52
N ASP A 44 4.03 -21.19 5.41
CA ASP A 44 3.15 -22.35 5.40
C ASP A 44 3.92 -23.61 5.79
N VAL A 45 3.56 -24.19 6.93
CA VAL A 45 4.18 -25.43 7.43
C VAL A 45 3.31 -26.66 7.24
N SER A 46 2.19 -26.52 6.54
CA SER A 46 1.24 -27.63 6.36
C SER A 46 1.78 -28.75 5.47
N GLY A 47 2.71 -28.42 4.57
CA GLY A 47 3.16 -29.37 3.54
C GLY A 47 2.11 -29.67 2.47
N SER A 48 0.94 -28.98 2.48
CA SER A 48 -0.20 -29.25 1.60
C SER A 48 0.11 -29.05 0.12
N GLU A 49 1.10 -28.19 -0.20
CA GLU A 49 1.54 -27.89 -1.57
C GLU A 49 2.81 -28.63 -1.96
N GLY A 50 3.31 -29.54 -1.10
CA GLY A 50 4.55 -30.29 -1.33
C GLY A 50 5.82 -29.46 -1.26
N ARG A 51 5.76 -28.24 -0.69
CA ARG A 51 6.89 -27.32 -0.51
C ARG A 51 7.58 -27.58 0.84
N ASP A 52 8.89 -27.33 0.90
CA ASP A 52 9.66 -27.40 2.15
C ASP A 52 9.64 -26.02 2.83
N PRO A 53 9.13 -25.90 4.07
CA PRO A 53 9.07 -24.62 4.77
C PRO A 53 10.41 -23.91 4.96
N VAL A 54 11.50 -24.68 5.07
CA VAL A 54 12.87 -24.11 5.19
C VAL A 54 13.30 -23.49 3.88
N GLU A 55 13.06 -24.18 2.74
CA GLU A 55 13.39 -23.67 1.42
C GLU A 55 12.57 -22.41 1.10
N ASP A 56 11.29 -22.40 1.41
CA ASP A 56 10.43 -21.22 1.22
C ASP A 56 10.91 -20.03 2.05
N PHE A 57 11.24 -20.27 3.31
CA PHE A 57 11.76 -19.24 4.22
C PHE A 57 13.07 -18.63 3.69
N GLU A 58 14.02 -19.44 3.26
CA GLU A 58 15.31 -18.98 2.73
C GLU A 58 15.14 -18.23 1.41
N THR A 59 14.25 -18.71 0.51
CA THR A 59 13.95 -18.06 -0.76
C THR A 59 13.44 -16.63 -0.54
N ILE A 60 12.44 -16.47 0.32
CA ILE A 60 11.87 -15.16 0.62
C ILE A 60 12.88 -14.23 1.30
N ASN A 61 13.72 -14.77 2.21
CA ASN A 61 14.77 -13.97 2.84
C ASN A 61 15.85 -13.53 1.84
N ALA A 62 16.19 -14.37 0.86
CA ALA A 62 17.11 -14.02 -0.22
C ALA A 62 16.53 -12.93 -1.12
N GLU A 63 15.26 -13.04 -1.50
CA GLU A 63 14.55 -12.01 -2.28
C GLU A 63 14.45 -10.69 -1.52
N LEU A 64 14.08 -10.74 -0.23
CA LEU A 64 14.02 -9.56 0.63
C LEU A 64 15.37 -8.84 0.69
N LYS A 65 16.46 -9.61 0.83
CA LYS A 65 17.82 -9.06 0.85
C LYS A 65 18.25 -8.48 -0.49
N GLN A 66 17.86 -9.11 -1.58
CA GLN A 66 18.13 -8.59 -2.94
C GLN A 66 17.36 -7.30 -3.18
N TYR A 67 16.12 -7.22 -2.69
CA TYR A 67 15.26 -6.07 -2.82
C TYR A 67 15.77 -4.88 -1.99
N SER A 68 15.96 -5.07 -0.68
CA SER A 68 16.46 -4.06 0.26
C SER A 68 17.27 -4.69 1.38
N PRO A 69 18.60 -4.59 1.34
CA PRO A 69 19.46 -5.06 2.43
C PRO A 69 19.11 -4.40 3.78
N GLU A 70 18.67 -3.13 3.76
CA GLU A 70 18.24 -2.42 4.96
C GLU A 70 17.00 -3.06 5.56
N LEU A 71 15.98 -3.34 4.73
CA LEU A 71 14.75 -4.00 5.17
C LEU A 71 15.03 -5.41 5.69
N ALA A 72 15.88 -6.18 5.00
CA ALA A 72 16.29 -7.52 5.42
C ALA A 72 17.06 -7.52 6.76
N SER A 73 17.67 -6.40 7.16
CA SER A 73 18.37 -6.27 8.43
C SER A 73 17.47 -5.93 9.61
N ARG A 74 16.20 -5.64 9.36
CA ARG A 74 15.23 -5.28 10.41
C ARG A 74 14.90 -6.49 11.28
N LYS A 75 14.44 -6.20 12.49
CA LYS A 75 13.99 -7.25 13.39
C LYS A 75 12.86 -8.04 12.76
N MET A 76 12.95 -9.36 12.85
CA MET A 76 12.00 -10.29 12.28
C MET A 76 11.45 -11.23 13.35
N ILE A 77 10.15 -11.53 13.26
CA ILE A 77 9.45 -12.60 13.97
C ILE A 77 8.96 -13.58 12.90
N VAL A 78 9.08 -14.87 13.15
CA VAL A 78 8.63 -15.90 12.22
C VAL A 78 7.33 -16.52 12.71
N ALA A 79 6.36 -16.67 11.82
CA ALA A 79 5.10 -17.33 12.08
C ALA A 79 4.95 -18.58 11.21
N ALA A 80 5.00 -19.76 11.82
CA ALA A 80 4.66 -21.03 11.21
C ALA A 80 3.13 -21.15 11.13
N ASN A 81 2.57 -20.95 9.94
CA ASN A 81 1.12 -20.89 9.72
C ASN A 81 0.58 -22.20 9.17
N LYS A 82 -0.73 -22.38 9.29
CA LYS A 82 -1.50 -23.55 8.88
C LYS A 82 -1.19 -24.82 9.72
N THR A 83 -0.87 -24.64 10.99
CA THR A 83 -0.57 -25.74 11.90
C THR A 83 -1.77 -26.66 12.15
N ASP A 84 -2.99 -26.17 11.91
CA ASP A 84 -4.24 -26.91 12.04
C ASP A 84 -4.44 -27.99 10.96
N ILE A 85 -3.80 -27.86 9.80
CA ILE A 85 -3.91 -28.81 8.68
C ILE A 85 -2.57 -29.49 8.34
N MET A 86 -1.63 -29.43 9.26
CA MET A 86 -0.29 -30.00 9.06
C MET A 86 -0.34 -31.51 8.92
N ALA A 87 0.19 -32.02 7.80
CA ALA A 87 0.20 -33.45 7.49
C ALA A 87 1.36 -34.19 8.16
N ASP A 88 2.53 -33.54 8.30
CA ASP A 88 3.73 -34.12 8.88
C ASP A 88 4.36 -33.19 9.93
N PRO A 89 4.26 -33.53 11.22
CA PRO A 89 4.89 -32.76 12.30
C PRO A 89 6.40 -32.58 12.16
N ALA A 90 7.10 -33.50 11.47
CA ALA A 90 8.54 -33.40 11.29
C ALA A 90 8.96 -32.18 10.47
N LEU A 91 8.09 -31.69 9.58
CA LEU A 91 8.33 -30.43 8.83
C LEU A 91 8.40 -29.23 9.79
N LEU A 92 7.50 -29.15 10.74
CA LEU A 92 7.50 -28.08 11.74
C LEU A 92 8.72 -28.17 12.66
N ASP A 93 9.07 -29.38 13.12
CA ASP A 93 10.24 -29.57 13.98
C ASP A 93 11.54 -29.16 13.26
N LYS A 94 11.67 -29.56 11.99
CA LYS A 94 12.80 -29.15 11.12
C LYS A 94 12.85 -27.64 10.95
N PHE A 95 11.71 -27.02 10.65
CA PHE A 95 11.59 -25.58 10.45
C PHE A 95 11.90 -24.82 11.73
N ARG A 96 11.36 -25.28 12.88
CA ARG A 96 11.64 -24.70 14.19
C ARG A 96 13.15 -24.71 14.49
N ALA A 97 13.79 -25.86 14.35
CA ALA A 97 15.21 -25.99 14.60
C ALA A 97 16.05 -25.05 13.73
N HIS A 98 15.64 -24.86 12.48
CA HIS A 98 16.29 -23.93 11.55
C HIS A 98 16.14 -22.47 12.00
N VAL A 99 14.91 -22.02 12.28
CA VAL A 99 14.60 -20.64 12.69
C VAL A 99 15.27 -20.29 14.03
N GLU A 100 15.21 -21.19 15.03
CA GLU A 100 15.88 -21.01 16.32
C GLU A 100 17.41 -21.01 16.17
N GLY A 101 17.94 -21.80 15.24
CA GLY A 101 19.37 -21.81 14.91
C GLY A 101 19.86 -20.47 14.35
N LEU A 102 18.98 -19.69 13.73
CA LEU A 102 19.24 -18.33 13.27
C LEU A 102 19.05 -17.28 14.37
N GLY A 103 18.63 -17.68 15.58
CA GLY A 103 18.34 -16.78 16.70
C GLY A 103 17.03 -16.00 16.55
N LEU A 104 16.13 -16.45 15.67
CA LEU A 104 14.83 -15.85 15.45
C LEU A 104 13.76 -16.52 16.34
N GLU A 105 12.73 -15.74 16.69
CA GLU A 105 11.61 -16.21 17.51
C GLU A 105 10.50 -16.75 16.59
N LEU A 106 10.05 -17.98 16.85
CA LEU A 106 9.02 -18.69 16.09
C LEU A 106 7.69 -18.73 16.85
N PHE A 107 6.61 -18.40 16.16
CA PHE A 107 5.23 -18.55 16.62
C PHE A 107 4.49 -19.57 15.76
N GLU A 108 3.89 -20.56 16.38
CA GLU A 108 3.00 -21.48 15.72
C GLU A 108 1.59 -20.91 15.68
N ILE A 109 1.05 -20.78 14.49
CA ILE A 109 -0.28 -20.21 14.31
C ILE A 109 -1.13 -21.01 13.33
N SER A 110 -2.43 -20.87 13.47
CA SER A 110 -3.39 -21.07 12.41
C SER A 110 -4.20 -19.79 12.26
N ALA A 111 -3.95 -19.04 11.19
CA ALA A 111 -4.70 -17.83 10.92
C ALA A 111 -6.18 -18.15 10.65
N ALA A 112 -6.46 -19.23 9.94
CA ALA A 112 -7.82 -19.68 9.64
C ALA A 112 -8.61 -20.10 10.90
N ALA A 113 -7.95 -20.81 11.84
CA ALA A 113 -8.57 -21.24 13.09
C ALA A 113 -8.42 -20.21 14.23
N HIS A 114 -7.82 -19.05 13.98
CA HIS A 114 -7.53 -18.00 14.97
C HIS A 114 -6.70 -18.49 16.18
N GLN A 115 -5.83 -19.48 15.97
CA GLN A 115 -4.96 -20.04 17.01
C GLN A 115 -3.57 -19.37 16.95
N GLY A 116 -2.99 -19.02 18.11
CA GLY A 116 -1.66 -18.44 18.23
C GLY A 116 -1.52 -16.99 17.70
N THR A 117 -2.49 -16.48 16.96
CA THR A 117 -2.44 -15.15 16.33
C THR A 117 -2.43 -14.03 17.35
N ARG A 118 -3.12 -14.21 18.49
CA ARG A 118 -3.17 -13.21 19.55
C ARG A 118 -1.80 -13.03 20.23
N GLU A 119 -1.11 -14.12 20.48
CA GLU A 119 0.24 -14.15 21.06
C GLU A 119 1.25 -13.51 20.13
N LEU A 120 1.20 -13.82 18.83
CA LEU A 120 2.03 -13.20 17.79
C LEU A 120 1.83 -11.68 17.75
N VAL A 121 0.56 -11.22 17.69
CA VAL A 121 0.24 -9.77 17.66
C VAL A 121 0.67 -9.07 18.94
N LYS A 122 0.50 -9.72 20.11
CA LYS A 122 0.97 -9.18 21.39
C LYS A 122 2.48 -9.04 21.40
N LYS A 123 3.20 -10.04 20.90
CA LYS A 123 4.66 -9.98 20.80
C LYS A 123 5.11 -8.88 19.84
N ALA A 124 4.49 -8.77 18.67
CA ALA A 124 4.79 -7.70 17.72
C ALA A 124 4.62 -6.30 18.35
N ALA A 125 3.56 -6.08 19.13
CA ALA A 125 3.34 -4.84 19.86
C ALA A 125 4.45 -4.56 20.90
N GLN A 126 4.87 -5.58 21.63
CA GLN A 126 5.95 -5.45 22.62
C GLN A 126 7.29 -5.11 21.98
N GLU A 127 7.61 -5.77 20.84
CA GLU A 127 8.82 -5.49 20.09
C GLU A 127 8.82 -4.09 19.50
N LEU A 128 7.71 -3.67 18.89
CA LEU A 128 7.55 -2.32 18.36
C LEU A 128 7.71 -1.23 19.41
N ALA A 129 7.29 -1.49 20.64
CA ALA A 129 7.47 -0.54 21.76
C ALA A 129 8.94 -0.32 22.14
N GLN A 130 9.80 -1.30 21.87
CA GLN A 130 11.24 -1.26 22.19
C GLN A 130 12.09 -0.74 21.03
N LEU A 131 11.57 -0.85 19.80
CA LEU A 131 12.29 -0.39 18.61
C LEU A 131 12.26 1.15 18.51
N PRO A 132 13.35 1.78 18.06
CA PRO A 132 13.37 3.22 17.83
C PRO A 132 12.31 3.58 16.77
N PRO A 133 11.76 4.80 16.81
CA PRO A 133 10.91 5.28 15.71
C PRO A 133 11.71 5.23 14.41
N VAL A 134 11.03 4.94 13.29
CA VAL A 134 11.67 5.05 11.98
C VAL A 134 12.18 6.48 11.84
N ALA A 135 13.44 6.65 11.45
CA ALA A 135 13.89 7.94 10.99
C ALA A 135 13.01 8.28 9.77
N VAL A 136 12.10 9.22 9.95
CA VAL A 136 11.34 9.77 8.83
C VAL A 136 12.37 10.51 8.00
N TYR A 137 12.82 9.89 6.92
CA TYR A 137 13.47 10.64 5.86
C TYR A 137 12.40 11.61 5.34
N GLU A 138 12.48 12.86 5.75
CA GLU A 138 11.78 13.89 5.01
C GLU A 138 12.33 13.81 3.59
N PRO A 139 11.48 13.55 2.58
CA PRO A 139 11.97 13.47 1.23
C PRO A 139 12.65 14.80 0.92
N THR A 140 13.94 14.76 0.62
CA THR A 140 14.75 15.93 0.24
C THR A 140 14.23 16.55 -1.06
N TYR A 141 13.35 15.85 -1.75
CA TYR A 141 12.64 16.27 -2.95
C TYR A 141 11.17 15.90 -2.79
N VAL A 142 10.36 16.87 -2.40
CA VAL A 142 8.94 16.82 -2.65
C VAL A 142 8.81 17.16 -4.13
N GLU A 143 8.50 16.17 -4.97
CA GLU A 143 7.94 16.48 -6.28
C GLU A 143 6.71 17.35 -6.01
N ARG A 144 6.90 18.66 -6.10
CA ARG A 144 5.74 19.54 -6.15
C ARG A 144 5.04 19.19 -7.45
N PRO A 145 3.76 18.79 -7.38
CA PRO A 145 2.98 18.64 -8.59
C PRO A 145 3.20 19.90 -9.42
N PRO A 146 3.37 19.81 -10.73
CA PRO A 146 3.62 20.98 -11.57
C PRO A 146 2.59 22.05 -11.22
N GLU A 147 3.06 23.28 -10.90
CA GLU A 147 2.18 24.41 -10.73
C GLU A 147 1.54 24.67 -12.09
N VAL A 148 0.28 24.28 -12.21
CA VAL A 148 -0.51 24.54 -13.40
C VAL A 148 -1.09 25.94 -13.21
N ASP A 149 -0.71 26.85 -14.09
CA ASP A 149 -1.33 28.18 -14.16
C ASP A 149 -2.76 28.03 -14.69
N THR A 150 -3.72 28.19 -13.78
CA THR A 150 -5.16 28.07 -14.06
C THR A 150 -5.80 29.41 -14.42
N SER A 151 -5.03 30.47 -14.62
CA SER A 151 -5.54 31.84 -14.91
C SER A 151 -6.00 32.04 -16.35
N GLY A 152 -5.85 31.02 -17.22
CA GLY A 152 -6.27 31.09 -18.61
C GLY A 152 -7.78 31.22 -18.82
N GLU A 153 -8.17 31.60 -20.04
CA GLU A 153 -9.58 31.65 -20.43
C GLU A 153 -10.22 30.26 -20.32
N VAL A 154 -11.44 30.22 -19.77
CA VAL A 154 -12.28 29.05 -19.66
C VAL A 154 -13.56 29.29 -20.45
N SER A 155 -13.81 28.46 -21.44
CA SER A 155 -15.08 28.41 -22.17
C SER A 155 -16.01 27.44 -21.46
N ILE A 156 -17.23 27.86 -21.15
CA ILE A 156 -18.26 27.01 -20.57
C ILE A 156 -19.51 27.14 -21.44
N GLU A 157 -19.95 26.04 -22.00
CA GLU A 157 -21.18 25.98 -22.79
C GLU A 157 -22.14 24.94 -22.21
N LYS A 158 -23.43 25.24 -22.20
CA LYS A 158 -24.46 24.31 -21.72
C LYS A 158 -25.22 23.71 -22.88
N TYR A 159 -25.27 22.38 -22.93
CA TYR A 159 -26.06 21.60 -23.86
C TYR A 159 -26.99 20.67 -23.06
N ASP A 160 -28.27 20.97 -23.04
CA ASP A 160 -29.27 20.31 -22.20
C ASP A 160 -28.83 20.26 -20.71
N ASP A 161 -28.56 19.08 -20.16
CA ASP A 161 -28.09 18.87 -18.78
C ASP A 161 -26.57 18.69 -18.67
N THR A 162 -25.83 18.95 -19.77
CA THR A 162 -24.36 18.79 -19.84
C THR A 162 -23.68 20.14 -19.95
N TRP A 163 -22.71 20.38 -19.07
CA TRP A 163 -21.86 21.56 -19.08
C TRP A 163 -20.49 21.20 -19.66
N VAL A 164 -20.23 21.66 -20.87
CA VAL A 164 -18.96 21.45 -21.58
C VAL A 164 -17.99 22.54 -21.19
N VAL A 165 -16.83 22.16 -20.67
CA VAL A 165 -15.80 23.08 -20.21
C VAL A 165 -14.52 22.85 -21.00
N GLU A 166 -14.00 23.91 -21.60
CA GLU A 166 -12.73 23.89 -22.34
C GLU A 166 -11.80 24.97 -21.82
N ALA A 167 -10.54 24.58 -21.53
CA ALA A 167 -9.48 25.50 -21.18
C ALA A 167 -8.13 24.87 -21.50
N SER A 168 -7.18 25.66 -22.00
CA SER A 168 -5.84 25.15 -22.35
C SER A 168 -5.10 24.56 -21.16
N TRP A 169 -5.22 25.19 -19.99
CA TRP A 169 -4.60 24.67 -18.75
C TRP A 169 -5.24 23.35 -18.29
N LEU A 170 -6.50 23.13 -18.58
CA LEU A 170 -7.22 21.90 -18.19
C LEU A 170 -6.69 20.69 -18.96
N GLN A 171 -6.37 20.83 -20.25
CA GLN A 171 -5.72 19.76 -21.01
C GLN A 171 -4.36 19.37 -20.41
N HIS A 172 -3.56 20.38 -20.03
CA HIS A 172 -2.27 20.13 -19.39
C HIS A 172 -2.42 19.49 -18.01
N LEU A 173 -3.45 19.89 -17.25
CA LEU A 173 -3.77 19.30 -15.97
C LEU A 173 -4.13 17.82 -16.12
N MET A 174 -5.04 17.50 -17.04
CA MET A 174 -5.50 16.13 -17.31
C MET A 174 -4.39 15.21 -17.82
N ALA A 175 -3.47 15.72 -18.63
CA ALA A 175 -2.33 14.96 -19.14
C ALA A 175 -1.38 14.46 -18.05
N ASN A 176 -1.40 15.11 -16.87
CA ASN A 176 -0.56 14.76 -15.72
C ASN A 176 -1.28 13.92 -14.65
N VAL A 177 -2.52 13.49 -14.91
CA VAL A 177 -3.36 12.74 -13.95
C VAL A 177 -3.44 11.27 -14.34
N ASN A 178 -3.09 10.41 -13.40
CA ASN A 178 -3.45 9.00 -13.52
C ASN A 178 -4.84 8.76 -12.91
N PHE A 179 -5.87 8.74 -13.74
CA PHE A 179 -7.26 8.51 -13.29
C PHE A 179 -7.51 7.13 -12.67
N GLY A 180 -6.59 6.18 -12.81
CA GLY A 180 -6.62 4.90 -12.10
C GLY A 180 -6.19 4.99 -10.63
N ASP A 181 -5.45 6.04 -10.26
CA ASP A 181 -4.92 6.24 -8.93
C ASP A 181 -5.78 7.19 -8.09
N TYR A 182 -6.04 6.80 -6.85
CA TYR A 182 -6.90 7.56 -5.93
C TYR A 182 -6.30 8.93 -5.55
N GLU A 183 -4.99 8.99 -5.27
CA GLU A 183 -4.33 10.24 -4.87
C GLU A 183 -4.26 11.24 -6.03
N SER A 184 -3.98 10.76 -7.24
CA SER A 184 -3.99 11.56 -8.46
C SER A 184 -5.37 12.16 -8.74
N ARG A 185 -6.44 11.39 -8.56
CA ARG A 185 -7.81 11.90 -8.71
C ARG A 185 -8.15 12.97 -7.68
N ASN A 186 -7.78 12.76 -6.40
CA ASN A 186 -8.00 13.74 -5.34
C ASN A 186 -7.19 15.04 -5.57
N TRP A 187 -5.97 14.91 -6.10
CA TRP A 187 -5.18 16.06 -6.48
C TRP A 187 -5.83 16.85 -7.62
N PHE A 188 -6.35 16.15 -8.65
CA PHE A 188 -7.07 16.75 -9.76
C PHE A 188 -8.32 17.49 -9.30
N ASP A 189 -9.20 16.86 -8.49
CA ASP A 189 -10.40 17.50 -7.92
C ASP A 189 -10.04 18.77 -7.14
N ARG A 190 -9.01 18.70 -6.31
CA ARG A 190 -8.52 19.87 -5.56
C ARG A 190 -8.08 20.98 -6.49
N LYS A 191 -7.36 20.68 -7.56
CA LYS A 191 -6.91 21.68 -8.55
C LYS A 191 -8.08 22.31 -9.31
N LEU A 192 -9.08 21.54 -9.66
CA LEU A 192 -10.31 22.06 -10.24
C LEU A 192 -11.04 23.04 -9.28
N ARG A 193 -11.10 22.70 -7.99
CA ARG A 193 -11.70 23.59 -6.97
C ARG A 193 -10.88 24.87 -6.78
N GLU A 194 -9.57 24.75 -6.65
CA GLU A 194 -8.65 25.87 -6.51
C GLU A 194 -8.66 26.82 -7.73
N SER A 195 -8.97 26.32 -8.93
CA SER A 195 -9.08 27.13 -10.14
C SER A 195 -10.30 28.05 -10.18
N GLY A 196 -11.26 27.86 -9.27
CA GLY A 196 -12.53 28.58 -9.26
C GLY A 196 -13.50 28.14 -10.37
N LEU A 197 -13.25 26.99 -11.02
CA LEU A 197 -14.13 26.47 -12.08
C LEU A 197 -15.53 26.19 -11.53
N PHE A 198 -15.62 25.54 -10.38
CA PHE A 198 -16.91 25.23 -9.76
C PHE A 198 -17.69 26.48 -9.37
N ASP A 199 -17.02 27.52 -8.84
CA ASP A 199 -17.65 28.81 -8.53
C ASP A 199 -18.26 29.45 -9.78
N ARG A 200 -17.59 29.32 -10.94
CA ARG A 200 -18.11 29.80 -12.23
C ARG A 200 -19.33 29.02 -12.69
N LEU A 201 -19.28 27.69 -12.61
CA LEU A 201 -20.39 26.80 -12.95
C LEU A 201 -21.62 27.08 -12.08
N GLU A 202 -21.42 27.30 -10.75
CA GLU A 202 -22.46 27.67 -9.81
C GLU A 202 -23.07 29.03 -10.14
N ALA A 203 -22.23 30.00 -10.48
CA ALA A 203 -22.71 31.33 -10.90
C ALA A 203 -23.53 31.30 -12.20
N MET A 204 -23.25 30.31 -13.08
CA MET A 204 -24.01 30.08 -14.30
C MET A 204 -25.25 29.20 -14.09
N GLY A 205 -25.43 28.62 -12.89
CA GLY A 205 -26.66 27.94 -12.48
C GLY A 205 -26.63 26.41 -12.65
N ILE A 206 -25.46 25.76 -12.54
CA ILE A 206 -25.36 24.31 -12.47
C ILE A 206 -26.14 23.78 -11.24
N GLN A 207 -26.75 22.61 -11.40
CA GLN A 207 -27.54 21.97 -10.34
C GLN A 207 -26.96 20.57 -10.03
N ASP A 208 -27.25 20.06 -8.84
CA ASP A 208 -26.91 18.69 -8.48
C ASP A 208 -27.53 17.70 -9.47
N GLY A 209 -26.71 16.81 -10.01
CA GLY A 209 -27.10 15.86 -11.03
C GLY A 209 -26.81 16.27 -12.48
N ASP A 210 -26.47 17.56 -12.72
CA ASP A 210 -26.00 17.99 -14.03
C ASP A 210 -24.65 17.30 -14.37
N ILE A 211 -24.41 17.06 -15.65
CA ILE A 211 -23.15 16.46 -16.11
C ILE A 211 -22.15 17.57 -16.45
N VAL A 212 -20.92 17.42 -15.97
CA VAL A 212 -19.78 18.24 -16.38
C VAL A 212 -18.88 17.43 -17.29
N SER A 213 -18.65 17.93 -18.49
CA SER A 213 -17.78 17.32 -19.50
C SER A 213 -16.51 18.16 -19.63
N LEU A 214 -15.37 17.53 -19.32
CA LEU A 214 -14.02 18.09 -19.45
C LEU A 214 -13.28 17.27 -20.51
N TYR A 215 -13.42 17.63 -21.78
CA TYR A 215 -12.90 16.84 -22.92
C TYR A 215 -13.39 15.37 -22.88
N ASP A 216 -12.50 14.41 -22.56
CA ASP A 216 -12.81 12.97 -22.50
C ASP A 216 -13.28 12.49 -21.11
N LEU A 217 -13.41 13.40 -20.13
CA LEU A 217 -13.83 13.10 -18.77
C LEU A 217 -15.21 13.69 -18.50
N GLU A 218 -16.16 12.84 -18.13
CA GLU A 218 -17.49 13.26 -17.71
C GLU A 218 -17.76 12.82 -16.28
N PHE A 219 -18.36 13.68 -15.49
CA PHE A 219 -18.80 13.36 -14.14
C PHE A 219 -20.06 14.12 -13.77
N GLU A 220 -20.82 13.56 -12.83
CA GLU A 220 -22.00 14.19 -12.26
C GLU A 220 -21.58 15.24 -11.23
N TYR A 221 -22.11 16.45 -11.35
CA TYR A 221 -21.88 17.51 -10.38
C TYR A 221 -22.64 17.21 -9.08
N GLN A 222 -21.92 17.29 -7.98
CA GLN A 222 -22.44 17.21 -6.62
C GLN A 222 -21.82 18.35 -5.81
N ARG A 223 -22.67 19.09 -5.14
CA ARG A 223 -22.30 20.30 -4.39
C ARG A 223 -21.55 19.99 -3.10
#